data_df3fb51e02cc6a4accbd634cb3daf561
#
_entry.id   df3fb51e02cc6a4accbd634cb3daf561
#
_cell.length_a   1.000
_cell.length_b   1.000
_cell.length_c   1.000
_cell.angle_alpha   90.00
_cell.angle_beta   90.00
_cell.angle_gamma   90.00
#
_symmetry.space_group_name_H-M   'P 1'
#
loop_
_entity.id
_entity.type
_entity.pdbx_description
1 polymer ?
#
loop_
_entity_poly.entity_id
_entity_poly.type
_entity_poly.pdbx_seq_one_letter_code
_entity_poly.pdbx_strand_id
1 'polypeptide(L)'
;HRRYFELVLLYGQEYSAPRKVSRVFSVFLCAFLALGCVWAQQGLSALDNVTSGLVTGTEANKITKEPFVVYLSGVDNRGELTEKARSDVNIIAVVNPSTKRVALINTPRDYYVDLAGTNSKDKLTHAGLYGVETSMATLGNLYGVNVDQYLRINFAGFISIIDAVGCVDVYSD
;
A
#
# COMPACT_ATOMS: atom_id res chain seq x y z
N HIS A 1 -11.25 6.24 -69.18
CA HIS A 1 -9.87 6.19 -68.56
C HIS A 1 -9.39 7.55 -68.00
N ARG A 2 -9.96 8.69 -68.41
CA ARG A 2 -9.51 10.03 -67.91
C ARG A 2 -10.17 10.43 -66.60
N ARG A 3 -11.30 9.90 -66.19
CA ARG A 3 -12.01 10.29 -64.97
C ARG A 3 -11.45 9.66 -63.69
N TYR A 4 -10.71 8.58 -63.80
CA TYR A 4 -10.06 7.95 -62.60
C TYR A 4 -8.78 8.66 -62.19
N PHE A 5 -8.12 9.35 -63.10
CA PHE A 5 -6.86 10.04 -62.80
C PHE A 5 -7.08 11.36 -62.03
N GLU A 6 -8.19 12.02 -62.24
CA GLU A 6 -8.58 13.26 -61.53
C GLU A 6 -8.99 12.96 -60.07
N LEU A 7 -9.62 11.80 -59.81
CA LEU A 7 -10.03 11.39 -58.47
C LEU A 7 -8.88 11.03 -57.55
N VAL A 8 -7.80 10.49 -58.09
CA VAL A 8 -6.60 10.13 -57.34
C VAL A 8 -5.78 11.38 -56.94
N LEU A 9 -5.82 12.43 -57.74
CA LEU A 9 -5.14 13.71 -57.44
C LEU A 9 -5.89 14.55 -56.36
N LEU A 10 -7.19 14.35 -56.22
CA LEU A 10 -7.99 15.05 -55.19
C LEU A 10 -7.89 14.41 -53.79
N TYR A 11 -7.49 13.12 -53.71
CA TYR A 11 -7.36 12.39 -52.44
C TYR A 11 -5.95 12.39 -51.89
N GLY A 12 -4.98 12.94 -52.62
CA GLY A 12 -3.56 13.02 -52.24
C GLY A 12 -3.14 14.30 -51.51
N GLN A 13 -4.07 15.10 -51.00
CA GLN A 13 -3.69 16.17 -50.09
C GLN A 13 -3.37 15.56 -48.70
N GLU A 14 -2.09 15.27 -48.51
CA GLU A 14 -1.55 15.05 -47.16
C GLU A 14 -1.95 16.22 -46.27
N TYR A 15 -2.77 15.90 -45.26
CA TYR A 15 -3.14 16.85 -44.21
C TYR A 15 -1.89 17.12 -43.35
N SER A 16 -1.00 17.97 -43.84
CA SER A 16 0.11 18.47 -43.05
C SER A 16 -0.46 19.45 -42.02
N ALA A 17 -0.76 18.93 -40.82
CA ALA A 17 -1.12 19.78 -39.69
C ALA A 17 -0.07 20.90 -39.54
N PRO A 18 -0.48 22.17 -39.43
CA PRO A 18 0.44 23.28 -39.39
C PRO A 18 1.42 23.05 -38.24
N ARG A 19 2.71 23.13 -38.53
CA ARG A 19 3.81 22.87 -37.57
C ARG A 19 3.66 23.56 -36.21
N LYS A 20 2.88 24.66 -36.14
CA LYS A 20 2.55 25.39 -34.92
C LYS A 20 1.59 24.61 -34.02
N VAL A 21 0.58 23.93 -34.58
CA VAL A 21 -0.41 23.13 -33.82
C VAL A 21 0.29 21.90 -33.23
N SER A 22 1.18 21.25 -33.98
CA SER A 22 1.96 20.11 -33.50
C SER A 22 2.87 20.48 -32.31
N ARG A 23 3.50 21.67 -32.34
CA ARG A 23 4.34 22.14 -31.23
C ARG A 23 3.54 22.45 -29.96
N VAL A 24 2.36 23.09 -30.11
CA VAL A 24 1.49 23.39 -28.98
C VAL A 24 0.97 22.09 -28.35
N PHE A 25 0.54 21.14 -29.18
CA PHE A 25 0.08 19.83 -28.70
C PHE A 25 1.19 19.05 -27.98
N SER A 26 2.43 19.09 -28.50
CA SER A 26 3.58 18.46 -27.85
C SER A 26 3.87 19.09 -26.48
N VAL A 27 3.79 20.39 -26.33
CA VAL A 27 4.01 21.08 -25.04
C VAL A 27 2.91 20.70 -24.04
N PHE A 28 1.65 20.65 -24.43
CA PHE A 28 0.57 20.21 -23.56
C PHE A 28 0.70 18.75 -23.16
N LEU A 29 1.11 17.87 -24.08
CA LEU A 29 1.36 16.46 -23.79
C LEU A 29 2.52 16.29 -22.80
N CYS A 30 3.63 17.02 -22.98
CA CYS A 30 4.75 17.00 -22.03
C CYS A 30 4.36 17.55 -20.65
N ALA A 31 3.56 18.62 -20.59
CA ALA A 31 3.05 19.17 -19.34
C ALA A 31 2.11 18.17 -18.61
N PHE A 32 1.27 17.47 -19.36
CA PHE A 32 0.36 16.45 -18.81
C PHE A 32 1.13 15.23 -18.27
N LEU A 33 2.15 14.78 -19.00
CA LEU A 33 3.06 13.71 -18.55
C LEU A 33 3.88 14.13 -17.31
N ALA A 34 4.35 15.36 -17.26
CA ALA A 34 5.08 15.87 -16.09
C ALA A 34 4.19 15.97 -14.86
N LEU A 35 2.94 16.44 -15.01
CA LEU A 35 1.94 16.43 -13.94
C LEU A 35 1.63 14.99 -13.48
N GLY A 36 1.46 14.05 -14.39
CA GLY A 36 1.26 12.64 -14.08
C GLY A 36 2.42 12.02 -13.30
N CYS A 37 3.67 12.38 -13.64
CA CYS A 37 4.86 11.94 -12.91
C CYS A 37 4.91 12.51 -11.49
N VAL A 38 4.52 13.78 -11.29
CA VAL A 38 4.47 14.40 -9.95
C VAL A 38 3.42 13.72 -9.07
N TRP A 39 2.24 13.41 -9.62
CA TRP A 39 1.20 12.67 -8.91
C TRP A 39 1.63 11.24 -8.55
N ALA A 40 2.32 10.55 -9.47
CA ALA A 40 2.85 9.22 -9.21
C ALA A 40 3.93 9.24 -8.12
N GLN A 41 4.81 10.25 -8.10
CA GLN A 41 5.84 10.40 -7.07
C GLN A 41 5.24 10.72 -5.70
N GLN A 42 4.18 11.53 -5.61
CA GLN A 42 3.49 11.80 -4.34
C GLN A 42 2.83 10.54 -3.78
N GLY A 43 2.24 9.69 -4.63
CA GLY A 43 1.68 8.41 -4.22
C GLY A 43 2.74 7.42 -3.72
N LEU A 44 3.91 7.39 -4.37
CA LEU A 44 5.02 6.51 -3.97
C LEU A 44 5.68 6.98 -2.66
N SER A 45 5.86 8.29 -2.46
CA SER A 45 6.43 8.83 -1.22
C SER A 45 5.54 8.59 0.01
N ALA A 46 4.24 8.48 -0.18
CA ALA A 46 3.32 8.09 0.89
C ALA A 46 3.59 6.65 1.38
N LEU A 47 4.00 5.75 0.48
CA LEU A 47 4.33 4.37 0.80
C LEU A 47 5.70 4.21 1.46
N ASP A 48 6.65 5.13 1.21
CA ASP A 48 8.00 5.10 1.81
C ASP A 48 7.96 5.25 3.34
N ASN A 49 6.89 5.83 3.89
CA ASN A 49 6.69 5.97 5.33
C ASN A 49 6.07 4.74 6.00
N VAL A 50 5.74 3.72 5.22
CA VAL A 50 5.16 2.47 5.71
C VAL A 50 6.20 1.38 5.63
N THR A 51 6.66 0.87 6.77
CA THR A 51 7.49 -0.33 6.80
C THR A 51 6.60 -1.54 6.59
N SER A 52 6.70 -2.15 5.43
CA SER A 52 5.98 -3.37 5.09
C SER A 52 6.95 -4.49 4.78
N GLY A 53 6.70 -5.67 5.30
CA GLY A 53 7.29 -6.90 4.80
C GLY A 53 6.63 -7.26 3.47
N LEU A 54 6.77 -6.38 2.45
CA LEU A 54 6.09 -6.55 1.18
C LEU A 54 6.68 -7.72 0.40
N VAL A 55 5.79 -8.60 0.03
CA VAL A 55 6.02 -9.75 -0.84
C VAL A 55 6.47 -9.30 -2.21
N THR A 56 7.60 -9.77 -2.67
CA THR A 56 8.08 -9.53 -4.02
C THR A 56 7.59 -10.61 -5.00
N GLY A 57 7.07 -10.19 -6.13
CA GLY A 57 6.83 -10.97 -7.34
C GLY A 57 6.12 -12.33 -7.20
N THR A 58 6.84 -13.39 -6.92
CA THR A 58 6.31 -14.77 -6.92
C THR A 58 5.36 -15.03 -5.74
N GLU A 59 5.62 -14.45 -4.60
CA GLU A 59 4.79 -14.57 -3.40
C GLU A 59 3.46 -13.80 -3.52
N ALA A 60 3.46 -12.66 -4.24
CA ALA A 60 2.24 -11.87 -4.48
C ALA A 60 1.16 -12.69 -5.20
N ASN A 61 1.54 -13.58 -6.13
CA ASN A 61 0.60 -14.46 -6.83
C ASN A 61 -0.04 -15.50 -5.89
N LYS A 62 0.67 -15.94 -4.86
CA LYS A 62 0.16 -16.85 -3.84
C LYS A 62 -0.87 -16.14 -2.95
N ILE A 63 -0.54 -14.92 -2.51
CA ILE A 63 -1.42 -14.09 -1.68
C ILE A 63 -2.76 -13.80 -2.37
N THR A 64 -2.78 -13.64 -3.70
CA THR A 64 -4.01 -13.34 -4.44
C THR A 64 -4.97 -14.51 -4.58
N LYS A 65 -4.55 -15.75 -4.32
CA LYS A 65 -5.36 -16.98 -4.50
C LYS A 65 -5.75 -17.64 -3.19
N GLU A 66 -4.85 -17.70 -2.24
CA GLU A 66 -5.03 -18.38 -0.96
C GLU A 66 -5.34 -17.40 0.17
N PRO A 67 -6.08 -17.81 1.21
CA PRO A 67 -6.22 -17.00 2.42
C PRO A 67 -4.85 -16.77 3.07
N PHE A 68 -4.64 -15.57 3.59
CA PHE A 68 -3.41 -15.19 4.29
C PHE A 68 -3.71 -14.29 5.49
N VAL A 69 -2.76 -14.21 6.42
CA VAL A 69 -2.91 -13.47 7.67
C VAL A 69 -1.88 -12.35 7.72
N VAL A 70 -2.34 -11.14 7.98
CA VAL A 70 -1.50 -9.94 8.08
C VAL A 70 -1.60 -9.36 9.49
N TYR A 71 -0.45 -9.08 10.09
CA TYR A 71 -0.37 -8.30 11.31
C TYR A 71 -0.28 -6.81 10.99
N LEU A 72 -1.26 -6.04 11.45
CA LEU A 72 -1.27 -4.57 11.35
C LEU A 72 -0.80 -4.00 12.69
N SER A 73 0.34 -3.29 12.67
CA SER A 73 0.99 -2.72 13.84
C SER A 73 1.01 -1.20 13.75
N GLY A 74 0.32 -0.52 14.66
CA GLY A 74 0.42 0.92 14.83
C GLY A 74 1.41 1.28 15.95
N VAL A 75 2.37 2.15 15.67
CA VAL A 75 3.38 2.59 16.64
C VAL A 75 3.32 4.10 16.87
N ASP A 76 3.43 4.51 18.13
CA ASP A 76 3.54 5.95 18.49
C ASP A 76 5.00 6.40 18.30
N ASN A 77 5.40 6.54 17.04
CA ASN A 77 6.67 7.13 16.69
C ASN A 77 6.46 8.25 15.66
N ARG A 78 6.99 9.44 15.96
CA ARG A 78 6.92 10.60 15.08
C ARG A 78 8.12 10.73 14.14
N GLY A 79 9.17 9.90 14.36
CA GLY A 79 10.36 9.82 13.51
C GLY A 79 10.31 8.65 12.53
N GLU A 80 11.49 8.21 12.12
CA GLU A 80 11.63 7.03 11.27
C GLU A 80 11.08 5.77 11.94
N LEU A 81 10.45 4.91 11.16
CA LEU A 81 9.98 3.61 11.61
C LEU A 81 11.18 2.73 11.94
N THR A 82 11.25 2.27 13.19
CA THR A 82 12.26 1.32 13.63
C THR A 82 11.66 -0.07 13.74
N GLU A 83 12.48 -1.11 13.54
CA GLU A 83 12.04 -2.50 13.70
C GLU A 83 11.63 -2.81 15.15
N LYS A 84 12.23 -2.11 16.11
CA LYS A 84 11.98 -2.30 17.54
C LYS A 84 11.24 -1.09 18.10
N ALA A 85 9.93 -1.20 18.21
CA ALA A 85 9.08 -0.17 18.80
C ALA A 85 7.88 -0.81 19.49
N ARG A 86 7.35 -0.14 20.53
CA ARG A 86 6.07 -0.53 21.13
C ARG A 86 4.96 -0.42 20.12
N SER A 87 4.11 -1.44 20.07
CA SER A 87 2.92 -1.44 19.22
C SER A 87 1.71 -1.08 20.06
N ASP A 88 1.10 0.06 19.78
CA ASP A 88 -0.11 0.54 20.46
C ASP A 88 -1.39 0.02 19.81
N VAL A 89 -1.32 -0.30 18.52
CA VAL A 89 -2.39 -0.95 17.76
C VAL A 89 -1.91 -2.31 17.28
N ASN A 90 -2.66 -3.36 17.61
CA ASN A 90 -2.34 -4.74 17.26
C ASN A 90 -3.59 -5.38 16.65
N ILE A 91 -3.64 -5.48 15.33
CA ILE A 91 -4.76 -6.07 14.59
C ILE A 91 -4.25 -7.22 13.74
N ILE A 92 -4.90 -8.37 13.83
CA ILE A 92 -4.75 -9.46 12.88
C ILE A 92 -5.84 -9.32 11.82
N ALA A 93 -5.44 -9.20 10.57
CA ALA A 93 -6.31 -9.21 9.41
C ALA A 93 -6.22 -10.57 8.71
N VAL A 94 -7.31 -11.34 8.73
CA VAL A 94 -7.42 -12.58 7.96
C VAL A 94 -8.10 -12.25 6.65
N VAL A 95 -7.37 -12.37 5.55
CA VAL A 95 -7.82 -12.03 4.21
C VAL A 95 -8.10 -13.29 3.42
N ASN A 96 -9.31 -13.41 2.88
CA ASN A 96 -9.67 -14.48 1.95
C ASN A 96 -10.01 -13.89 0.58
N PRO A 97 -9.07 -13.90 -0.39
CA PRO A 97 -9.27 -13.33 -1.71
C PRO A 97 -10.37 -14.02 -2.52
N SER A 98 -10.51 -15.34 -2.35
CA SER A 98 -11.50 -16.14 -3.09
C SER A 98 -12.95 -15.77 -2.73
N THR A 99 -13.21 -15.50 -1.45
CA THR A 99 -14.53 -15.08 -0.97
C THR A 99 -14.69 -13.57 -0.84
N LYS A 100 -13.60 -12.81 -1.09
CA LYS A 100 -13.53 -11.34 -0.91
C LYS A 100 -13.93 -10.91 0.51
N ARG A 101 -13.56 -11.68 1.52
CA ARG A 101 -13.84 -11.40 2.92
C ARG A 101 -12.57 -11.07 3.67
N VAL A 102 -12.68 -10.12 4.60
CA VAL A 102 -11.62 -9.76 5.55
C VAL A 102 -12.22 -9.80 6.95
N ALA A 103 -11.55 -10.49 7.88
CA ALA A 103 -11.86 -10.44 9.30
C ALA A 103 -10.75 -9.69 10.02
N LEU A 104 -11.10 -8.73 10.88
CA LEU A 104 -10.17 -7.94 11.67
C LEU A 104 -10.36 -8.31 13.15
N ILE A 105 -9.25 -8.68 13.79
CA ILE A 105 -9.22 -9.05 15.21
C ILE A 105 -8.29 -8.08 15.91
N ASN A 106 -8.85 -7.15 16.68
CA ASN A 106 -8.07 -6.20 17.46
C ASN A 106 -7.71 -6.79 18.82
N THR A 107 -6.43 -6.73 19.18
CA THR A 107 -5.93 -7.18 20.48
C THR A 107 -5.43 -5.96 21.28
N PRO A 108 -5.95 -5.72 22.48
CA PRO A 108 -5.52 -4.61 23.32
C PRO A 108 -4.00 -4.67 23.59
N ARG A 109 -3.32 -3.53 23.52
CA ARG A 109 -1.88 -3.44 23.73
C ARG A 109 -1.42 -3.94 25.10
N ASP A 110 -2.27 -3.80 26.11
CA ASP A 110 -1.99 -4.18 27.51
C ASP A 110 -2.36 -5.65 27.79
N TYR A 111 -2.76 -6.42 26.77
CA TYR A 111 -3.08 -7.84 26.95
C TYR A 111 -1.86 -8.59 27.44
N TYR A 112 -1.99 -9.30 28.58
CA TYR A 112 -0.90 -10.03 29.23
C TYR A 112 -0.75 -11.40 28.61
N VAL A 113 0.37 -11.68 27.96
CA VAL A 113 0.57 -12.81 27.06
C VAL A 113 2.00 -13.34 27.15
N ASP A 114 2.19 -14.63 26.85
CA ASP A 114 3.54 -15.20 26.68
C ASP A 114 4.20 -14.58 25.44
N LEU A 115 5.32 -13.89 25.62
CA LEU A 115 6.07 -13.29 24.52
C LEU A 115 6.90 -14.36 23.83
N ALA A 116 6.60 -14.63 22.56
CA ALA A 116 7.28 -15.68 21.78
C ALA A 116 8.81 -15.48 21.77
N GLY A 117 9.54 -16.56 22.03
CA GLY A 117 11.00 -16.56 22.01
C GLY A 117 11.69 -15.87 23.20
N THR A 118 10.95 -15.39 24.21
CA THR A 118 11.54 -14.68 25.38
C THR A 118 11.46 -15.43 26.69
N ASN A 119 10.70 -16.52 26.76
CA ASN A 119 10.39 -17.26 28.00
C ASN A 119 9.77 -16.36 29.11
N SER A 120 9.14 -15.26 28.77
CA SER A 120 8.54 -14.33 29.71
C SER A 120 7.11 -13.99 29.30
N LYS A 121 6.28 -13.62 30.31
CA LYS A 121 4.97 -13.03 30.10
C LYS A 121 5.07 -11.53 30.33
N ASP A 122 4.45 -10.78 29.45
CA ASP A 122 4.38 -9.31 29.56
C ASP A 122 3.18 -8.79 28.73
N LYS A 123 3.00 -7.48 28.72
CA LYS A 123 2.04 -6.81 27.86
C LYS A 123 2.41 -7.00 26.38
N LEU A 124 1.41 -7.22 25.55
CA LEU A 124 1.58 -7.42 24.12
C LEU A 124 2.38 -6.27 23.45
N THR A 125 2.18 -5.02 23.88
CA THR A 125 2.93 -3.87 23.36
C THR A 125 4.45 -4.05 23.48
N HIS A 126 4.93 -4.79 24.49
CA HIS A 126 6.35 -5.03 24.71
C HIS A 126 6.96 -6.05 23.77
N ALA A 127 6.15 -6.92 23.13
CA ALA A 127 6.64 -7.83 22.09
C ALA A 127 7.38 -7.08 20.98
N GLY A 128 6.89 -5.90 20.59
CA GLY A 128 7.51 -5.05 19.58
C GLY A 128 8.89 -4.51 19.94
N LEU A 129 9.28 -4.50 21.22
CA LEU A 129 10.64 -4.12 21.65
C LEU A 129 11.69 -5.19 21.28
N TYR A 130 11.24 -6.42 21.11
CA TYR A 130 12.08 -7.54 20.65
C TYR A 130 12.12 -7.67 19.14
N GLY A 131 11.21 -6.97 18.43
CA GLY A 131 11.08 -6.97 16.97
C GLY A 131 9.67 -7.31 16.52
N VAL A 132 9.40 -7.06 15.25
CA VAL A 132 8.07 -7.32 14.66
C VAL A 132 7.78 -8.83 14.59
N GLU A 133 8.78 -9.66 14.33
CA GLU A 133 8.65 -11.11 14.31
C GLU A 133 8.19 -11.67 15.67
N THR A 134 8.70 -11.12 16.77
CA THR A 134 8.24 -11.50 18.12
C THR A 134 6.76 -11.15 18.31
N SER A 135 6.30 -10.00 17.82
CA SER A 135 4.90 -9.64 17.87
C SER A 135 4.03 -10.56 17.02
N MET A 136 4.47 -10.87 15.79
CA MET A 136 3.79 -11.82 14.89
C MET A 136 3.67 -13.21 15.51
N ALA A 137 4.78 -13.74 16.00
CA ALA A 137 4.80 -15.06 16.62
C ALA A 137 3.98 -15.11 17.92
N THR A 138 3.99 -14.04 18.73
CA THR A 138 3.17 -13.91 19.94
C THR A 138 1.68 -13.96 19.60
N LEU A 139 1.23 -13.19 18.63
CA LEU A 139 -0.15 -13.17 18.18
C LEU A 139 -0.52 -14.47 17.46
N GLY A 140 0.38 -15.04 16.67
CA GLY A 140 0.19 -16.34 16.03
C GLY A 140 -0.05 -17.45 17.05
N ASN A 141 0.75 -17.50 18.12
CA ASN A 141 0.57 -18.45 19.22
C ASN A 141 -0.73 -18.21 19.97
N LEU A 142 -1.10 -16.94 20.21
CA LEU A 142 -2.33 -16.58 20.92
C LEU A 142 -3.58 -17.04 20.19
N TYR A 143 -3.60 -16.91 18.86
CA TYR A 143 -4.78 -17.24 18.03
C TYR A 143 -4.69 -18.60 17.34
N GLY A 144 -3.56 -19.29 17.44
CA GLY A 144 -3.35 -20.58 16.76
C GLY A 144 -3.30 -20.46 15.25
N VAL A 145 -2.77 -19.35 14.73
CA VAL A 145 -2.65 -19.06 13.29
C VAL A 145 -1.21 -18.73 12.90
N ASN A 146 -0.86 -19.01 11.64
CA ASN A 146 0.39 -18.50 11.09
C ASN A 146 0.17 -17.08 10.60
N VAL A 147 1.02 -16.13 11.04
CA VAL A 147 0.99 -14.75 10.56
C VAL A 147 2.00 -14.63 9.42
N ASP A 148 1.50 -14.44 8.20
CA ASP A 148 2.32 -14.53 6.98
C ASP A 148 3.06 -13.22 6.67
N GLN A 149 2.43 -12.09 6.98
CA GLN A 149 2.90 -10.76 6.62
C GLN A 149 2.64 -9.77 7.76
N TYR A 150 3.32 -8.63 7.70
CA TYR A 150 2.99 -7.51 8.57
C TYR A 150 2.96 -6.18 7.81
N LEU A 151 2.21 -5.24 8.37
CA LEU A 151 2.23 -3.84 8.00
C LEU A 151 2.39 -3.03 9.28
N ARG A 152 3.50 -2.29 9.39
CA ARG A 152 3.74 -1.39 10.51
C ARG A 152 3.62 0.06 10.03
N ILE A 153 2.92 0.87 10.81
CA ILE A 153 2.63 2.26 10.47
C ILE A 153 2.82 3.16 11.69
N ASN A 154 3.36 4.36 11.49
CA ASN A 154 3.38 5.43 12.47
C ASN A 154 2.37 6.52 12.10
N PHE A 155 2.26 7.57 12.92
CA PHE A 155 1.33 8.69 12.65
C PHE A 155 1.57 9.38 11.31
N ALA A 156 2.83 9.61 10.93
CA ALA A 156 3.16 10.26 9.66
C ALA A 156 2.72 9.40 8.46
N GLY A 157 3.02 8.10 8.50
CA GLY A 157 2.58 7.15 7.48
C GLY A 157 1.06 7.02 7.43
N PHE A 158 0.39 7.03 8.59
CA PHE A 158 -1.07 6.99 8.64
C PHE A 158 -1.71 8.22 7.98
N ILE A 159 -1.23 9.43 8.30
CA ILE A 159 -1.69 10.67 7.66
C ILE A 159 -1.48 10.58 6.15
N SER A 160 -0.29 10.17 5.70
CA SER A 160 0.03 10.06 4.27
C SER A 160 -0.89 9.08 3.53
N ILE A 161 -1.28 7.96 4.16
CA ILE A 161 -2.23 7.01 3.56
C ILE A 161 -3.62 7.64 3.46
N ILE A 162 -4.11 8.30 4.51
CA ILE A 162 -5.42 8.94 4.49
C ILE A 162 -5.48 10.03 3.42
N ASP A 163 -4.43 10.84 3.29
CA ASP A 163 -4.33 11.87 2.24
C ASP A 163 -4.32 11.24 0.84
N ALA A 164 -3.60 10.13 0.66
CA ALA A 164 -3.52 9.43 -0.62
C ALA A 164 -4.86 8.83 -1.08
N VAL A 165 -5.73 8.42 -0.16
CA VAL A 165 -7.07 7.89 -0.48
C VAL A 165 -8.14 8.98 -0.56
N GLY A 166 -7.78 10.26 -0.35
CA GLY A 166 -8.70 11.39 -0.47
C GLY A 166 -9.57 11.63 0.77
N CYS A 167 -9.01 11.36 1.95
CA CYS A 167 -9.66 11.45 3.25
C CYS A 167 -10.72 10.37 3.52
N VAL A 168 -11.22 10.34 4.73
CA VAL A 168 -12.32 9.46 5.18
C VAL A 168 -13.27 10.24 6.06
N ASP A 169 -14.57 10.06 5.85
CA ASP A 169 -15.59 10.66 6.71
C ASP A 169 -15.81 9.80 7.93
N VAL A 170 -15.71 10.39 9.11
CA VAL A 170 -15.94 9.72 10.39
C VAL A 170 -17.08 10.40 11.11
N TYR A 171 -18.14 9.65 11.41
CA TYR A 171 -19.20 10.11 12.30
C TYR A 171 -18.77 9.89 13.75
N SER A 172 -18.80 10.95 14.54
CA SER A 172 -18.54 10.91 15.97
C SER A 172 -19.83 11.29 16.69
N ASP A 173 -20.29 10.45 17.60
CA ASP A 173 -21.40 10.72 18.52
C ASP A 173 -20.93 11.64 19.66
#